data_3f62e38b9580ce318fd8720f8679a3db
#
_entry.id   3f62e38b9580ce318fd8720f8679a3db
#
_cell.length_a   1.000
_cell.length_b   1.000
_cell.length_c   1.000
_cell.angle_alpha   90.00
_cell.angle_beta   90.00
_cell.angle_gamma   90.00
#
_symmetry.space_group_name_H-M   'P 1'
#
loop_
_entity.id
_entity.type
_entity.pdbx_description
1 polymer ?
#
loop_
_entity_poly.entity_id
_entity_poly.type
_entity_poly.pdbx_seq_one_letter_code
_entity_poly.pdbx_strand_id
1 'polypeptide(L)'
;MSSMIDAIRDDGQPSEESWPYLTVAPSPASAWAPPADCGELFRHAFVEQPPDIANVYAALDAGRPAILGVRITLQFYLPPADRIIRAVANDPIVANHALVAVGHGTNSGDALVLVRNSWGDSWADFGYAWLTKDYLAPRILRIAVPST
;
A
#
# COMPACT_ATOMS: atom_id res chain seq x y z
N MET A 1 -1.82 10.84 3.66
CA MET A 1 -2.05 9.59 4.40
C MET A 1 -2.89 9.82 5.65
N SER A 2 -2.61 10.81 6.49
CA SER A 2 -3.43 11.11 7.68
C SER A 2 -4.92 11.28 7.35
N SER A 3 -5.26 12.12 6.37
CA SER A 3 -6.67 12.34 5.97
C SER A 3 -7.40 11.07 5.52
N MET A 4 -6.70 10.15 4.84
CA MET A 4 -7.28 8.86 4.43
C MET A 4 -7.53 7.96 5.65
N ILE A 5 -6.58 7.91 6.57
CA ILE A 5 -6.69 7.14 7.81
C ILE A 5 -7.83 7.68 8.68
N ASP A 6 -7.92 9.01 8.79
CA ASP A 6 -9.00 9.66 9.53
C ASP A 6 -10.36 9.36 8.89
N ALA A 7 -10.47 9.43 7.56
CA ALA A 7 -11.70 9.10 6.85
C ALA A 7 -12.13 7.63 7.06
N ILE A 8 -11.20 6.68 7.00
CA ILE A 8 -11.52 5.26 7.27
C ILE A 8 -12.00 5.07 8.71
N ARG A 9 -11.39 5.76 9.67
CA ARG A 9 -11.78 5.68 11.09
C ARG A 9 -13.15 6.32 11.33
N ASP A 10 -13.35 7.52 10.83
CA ASP A 10 -14.49 8.37 11.21
C ASP A 10 -15.70 8.15 10.30
N ASP A 11 -15.48 8.12 8.99
CA ASP A 11 -16.54 7.96 7.99
C ASP A 11 -16.77 6.48 7.65
N GLY A 12 -15.70 5.70 7.59
CA GLY A 12 -15.71 4.30 7.17
C GLY A 12 -15.59 4.14 5.65
N GLN A 13 -15.44 2.91 5.23
CA GLN A 13 -15.33 2.53 3.82
C GLN A 13 -16.46 1.57 3.47
N PRO A 14 -17.32 1.89 2.47
CA PRO A 14 -18.29 0.95 1.96
C PRO A 14 -17.63 -0.20 1.19
N SER A 15 -18.37 -1.29 0.99
CA SER A 15 -17.95 -2.34 0.06
C SER A 15 -17.93 -1.81 -1.38
N GLU A 16 -17.10 -2.41 -2.23
CA GLU A 16 -17.07 -2.07 -3.65
C GLU A 16 -18.41 -2.40 -4.36
N GLU A 17 -19.15 -3.39 -3.85
CA GLU A 17 -20.49 -3.72 -4.35
C GLU A 17 -21.48 -2.59 -4.10
N SER A 18 -21.39 -1.94 -2.94
CA SER A 18 -22.29 -0.82 -2.57
C SER A 18 -21.89 0.50 -3.23
N TRP A 19 -20.61 0.71 -3.44
CA TRP A 19 -20.07 1.89 -4.10
C TRP A 19 -18.91 1.52 -5.03
N PRO A 20 -19.25 1.07 -6.27
CA PRO A 20 -18.27 0.58 -7.21
C PRO A 20 -17.22 1.64 -7.61
N TYR A 21 -15.99 1.19 -7.83
CA TYR A 21 -14.93 2.04 -8.36
C TYR A 21 -15.32 2.51 -9.78
N LEU A 22 -15.26 3.82 -9.98
CA LEU A 22 -15.55 4.43 -11.28
C LEU A 22 -14.29 4.46 -12.14
N THR A 23 -14.36 3.88 -13.33
CA THR A 23 -13.25 3.88 -14.30
C THR A 23 -12.98 5.25 -14.91
N VAL A 24 -13.97 6.16 -14.81
CA VAL A 24 -13.88 7.55 -15.29
C VAL A 24 -14.35 8.47 -14.16
N ALA A 25 -13.53 9.47 -13.84
CA ALA A 25 -13.90 10.47 -12.85
C ALA A 25 -15.16 11.23 -13.29
N PRO A 26 -16.19 11.36 -12.43
CA PRO A 26 -17.40 12.09 -12.78
C PRO A 26 -17.11 13.58 -12.94
N SER A 27 -17.88 14.20 -13.85
CA SER A 27 -17.86 15.65 -14.04
C SER A 27 -19.28 16.21 -13.84
N PRO A 28 -19.47 17.18 -12.94
CA PRO A 28 -18.47 17.78 -12.04
C PRO A 28 -18.00 16.82 -10.93
N ALA A 29 -16.85 17.12 -10.32
CA ALA A 29 -16.31 16.30 -9.22
C ALA A 29 -17.27 16.18 -8.02
N SER A 30 -18.18 17.13 -7.83
CA SER A 30 -19.25 17.08 -6.83
C SER A 30 -20.28 15.95 -7.06
N ALA A 31 -20.32 15.37 -8.26
CA ALA A 31 -21.12 14.18 -8.54
C ALA A 31 -20.49 12.90 -7.97
N TRP A 32 -19.26 12.97 -7.48
CA TRP A 32 -18.58 11.86 -6.83
C TRP A 32 -18.90 11.86 -5.32
N ALA A 33 -20.11 11.50 -5.02
CA ALA A 33 -20.58 11.35 -3.64
C ALA A 33 -20.98 9.88 -3.40
N PRO A 34 -20.80 9.37 -2.18
CA PRO A 34 -21.31 8.05 -1.84
C PRO A 34 -22.82 8.01 -1.99
N PRO A 35 -23.40 6.85 -2.38
CA PRO A 35 -24.83 6.64 -2.33
C PRO A 35 -25.41 6.96 -0.93
N ALA A 36 -26.66 7.39 -0.87
CA ALA A 36 -27.31 7.71 0.42
C ALA A 36 -27.42 6.48 1.33
N ASP A 37 -27.46 5.28 0.74
CA ASP A 37 -27.41 3.99 1.44
C ASP A 37 -26.22 3.20 0.87
N CYS A 38 -25.11 3.23 1.59
CA CYS A 38 -23.89 2.47 1.26
C CYS A 38 -23.85 1.11 1.94
N GLY A 39 -24.90 0.72 2.68
CA GLY A 39 -24.87 -0.50 3.50
C GLY A 39 -23.89 -0.42 4.67
N GLU A 40 -23.27 -1.53 4.99
CA GLU A 40 -22.28 -1.61 6.08
C GLU A 40 -21.02 -0.81 5.73
N LEU A 41 -20.58 0.02 6.68
CA LEU A 41 -19.34 0.81 6.58
C LEU A 41 -18.24 0.17 7.44
N PHE A 42 -17.18 -0.26 6.81
CA PHE A 42 -16.01 -0.81 7.48
C PHE A 42 -15.16 0.32 8.06
N ARG A 43 -15.07 0.39 9.38
CA ARG A 43 -14.26 1.36 10.11
C ARG A 43 -13.09 0.68 10.77
N HIS A 44 -11.94 1.32 10.71
CA HIS A 44 -10.77 0.83 11.41
C HIS A 44 -9.85 1.97 11.83
N ALA A 45 -9.38 1.91 13.07
CA ALA A 45 -8.38 2.84 13.55
C ALA A 45 -6.97 2.35 13.19
N PHE A 46 -6.05 3.29 12.97
CA PHE A 46 -4.66 3.01 12.65
C PHE A 46 -3.74 3.77 13.60
N VAL A 47 -2.59 3.19 13.87
CA VAL A 47 -1.51 3.82 14.63
C VAL A 47 -0.35 4.09 13.68
N GLU A 48 0.08 5.35 13.59
CA GLU A 48 1.30 5.69 12.86
C GLU A 48 2.53 5.20 13.64
N GLN A 49 3.47 4.60 12.92
CA GLN A 49 4.74 4.10 13.44
C GLN A 49 5.90 4.91 12.83
N PRO A 50 7.04 5.01 13.52
CA PRO A 50 8.25 5.54 12.91
C PRO A 50 8.58 4.82 11.60
N PRO A 51 9.10 5.52 10.57
CA PRO A 51 9.38 4.95 9.25
C PRO A 51 10.64 4.07 9.27
N ASP A 52 10.58 2.99 10.02
CA ASP A 52 11.63 1.98 10.13
C ASP A 52 11.11 0.63 9.64
N ILE A 53 11.89 -0.06 8.83
CA ILE A 53 11.56 -1.38 8.29
C ILE A 53 11.31 -2.41 9.40
N ALA A 54 11.92 -2.26 10.58
CA ALA A 54 11.67 -3.12 11.74
C ALA A 54 10.21 -3.06 12.20
N ASN A 55 9.57 -1.89 12.11
CA ASN A 55 8.15 -1.73 12.44
C ASN A 55 7.25 -2.41 11.41
N VAL A 56 7.66 -2.50 10.14
CA VAL A 56 6.95 -3.27 9.12
C VAL A 56 6.99 -4.75 9.46
N TYR A 57 8.18 -5.29 9.75
CA TYR A 57 8.30 -6.70 10.14
C TYR A 57 7.51 -7.01 11.41
N ALA A 58 7.62 -6.18 12.44
CA ALA A 58 6.88 -6.38 13.69
C ALA A 58 5.35 -6.38 13.50
N ALA A 59 4.84 -5.54 12.59
CA ALA A 59 3.42 -5.55 12.24
C ALA A 59 3.02 -6.86 11.55
N LEU A 60 3.81 -7.29 10.56
CA LEU A 60 3.56 -8.50 9.79
C LEU A 60 3.69 -9.77 10.65
N ASP A 61 4.67 -9.84 11.56
CA ASP A 61 4.83 -10.92 12.54
C ASP A 61 3.63 -11.01 13.49
N ALA A 62 3.00 -9.88 13.78
CA ALA A 62 1.76 -9.81 14.57
C ALA A 62 0.50 -10.10 13.72
N GLY A 63 0.63 -10.54 12.47
CA GLY A 63 -0.47 -10.84 11.55
C GLY A 63 -1.22 -9.61 11.06
N ARG A 64 -0.63 -8.40 11.15
CA ARG A 64 -1.25 -7.15 10.75
C ARG A 64 -0.60 -6.59 9.48
N PRO A 65 -1.37 -6.24 8.45
CA PRO A 65 -0.84 -5.53 7.30
C PRO A 65 -0.37 -4.13 7.70
N ALA A 66 0.55 -3.55 6.93
CA ALA A 66 1.02 -2.19 7.16
C ALA A 66 0.81 -1.32 5.90
N ILE A 67 0.12 -0.19 6.06
CA ILE A 67 0.03 0.82 4.99
C ILE A 67 1.35 1.59 4.98
N LEU A 68 1.98 1.63 3.83
CA LEU A 68 3.27 2.28 3.63
C LEU A 68 3.13 3.47 2.67
N GLY A 69 3.61 4.64 3.09
CA GLY A 69 3.97 5.71 2.17
C GLY A 69 5.43 5.55 1.80
N VAL A 70 5.74 5.43 0.52
CA VAL A 70 7.09 5.13 0.05
C VAL A 70 7.49 6.03 -1.12
N ARG A 71 8.80 6.19 -1.31
CA ARG A 71 9.36 6.70 -2.56
C ARG A 71 9.53 5.54 -3.51
N ILE A 72 9.04 5.68 -4.73
CA ILE A 72 9.21 4.66 -5.78
C ILE A 72 10.16 5.14 -6.86
N THR A 73 10.82 4.18 -7.50
CA THR A 73 11.76 4.40 -8.59
C THR A 73 11.14 3.96 -9.91
N LEU A 74 11.81 4.21 -11.02
CA LEU A 74 11.32 3.82 -12.33
C LEU A 74 11.12 2.29 -12.45
N GLN A 75 12.00 1.50 -11.82
CA GLN A 75 11.89 0.03 -11.80
C GLN A 75 10.57 -0.45 -11.17
N PHE A 76 9.96 0.33 -10.26
CA PHE A 76 8.70 -0.04 -9.63
C PHE A 76 7.53 -0.09 -10.64
N TYR A 77 7.57 0.74 -11.70
CA TYR A 77 6.56 0.71 -12.76
C TYR A 77 6.64 -0.54 -13.64
N LEU A 78 7.87 -1.06 -13.83
CA LEU A 78 8.15 -2.22 -14.66
C LEU A 78 8.92 -3.25 -13.84
N PRO A 79 8.25 -3.99 -12.95
CA PRO A 79 8.89 -4.99 -12.12
C PRO A 79 9.60 -6.06 -12.96
N PRO A 80 10.75 -6.57 -12.50
CA PRO A 80 11.45 -7.68 -13.15
C PRO A 80 10.58 -8.93 -13.30
N ALA A 81 10.97 -9.84 -14.19
CA ALA A 81 10.22 -11.06 -14.47
C ALA A 81 10.06 -11.99 -13.23
N ASP A 82 11.01 -11.95 -12.30
CA ASP A 82 10.94 -12.68 -11.03
C ASP A 82 10.07 -12.01 -9.96
N ARG A 83 9.48 -10.85 -10.29
CA ARG A 83 8.61 -10.07 -9.39
C ARG A 83 9.28 -9.58 -8.10
N ILE A 84 10.63 -9.55 -8.09
CA ILE A 84 11.40 -9.04 -6.96
C ILE A 84 12.05 -7.71 -7.35
N ILE A 85 11.61 -6.62 -6.73
CA ILE A 85 12.16 -5.29 -6.94
C ILE A 85 13.34 -5.09 -5.98
N ARG A 86 14.51 -4.83 -6.53
CA ARG A 86 15.78 -4.69 -5.81
C ARG A 86 16.31 -3.27 -5.87
N ALA A 87 17.16 -2.92 -4.91
CA ALA A 87 17.93 -1.69 -5.02
C ALA A 87 18.90 -1.77 -6.19
N VAL A 88 18.82 -0.79 -7.09
CA VAL A 88 19.75 -0.65 -8.22
C VAL A 88 20.45 0.71 -8.11
N ALA A 89 21.74 0.72 -8.40
CA ALA A 89 22.51 1.96 -8.41
C ALA A 89 21.95 2.91 -9.50
N ASN A 90 21.86 4.18 -9.16
CA ASN A 90 21.37 5.24 -10.06
C ASN A 90 19.91 5.09 -10.56
N ASP A 91 19.08 4.31 -9.87
CA ASP A 91 17.64 4.24 -10.15
C ASP A 91 16.94 5.46 -9.49
N PRO A 92 16.49 6.45 -10.28
CA PRO A 92 15.98 7.70 -9.73
C PRO A 92 14.64 7.50 -9.03
N ILE A 93 14.43 8.22 -7.93
CA ILE A 93 13.11 8.37 -7.33
C ILE A 93 12.25 9.21 -8.27
N VAL A 94 11.08 8.70 -8.62
CA VAL A 94 10.18 9.35 -9.59
C VAL A 94 8.87 9.80 -8.98
N ALA A 95 8.44 9.19 -7.85
CA ALA A 95 7.19 9.56 -7.20
C ALA A 95 7.15 9.12 -5.72
N ASN A 96 6.20 9.68 -4.97
CA ASN A 96 5.71 9.10 -3.73
C ASN A 96 4.49 8.23 -4.05
N HIS A 97 4.36 7.12 -3.36
CA HIS A 97 3.30 6.15 -3.59
C HIS A 97 2.81 5.53 -2.29
N ALA A 98 1.57 5.05 -2.28
CA ALA A 98 1.02 4.30 -1.16
C ALA A 98 0.80 2.84 -1.57
N LEU A 99 1.16 1.91 -0.70
CA LEU A 99 0.97 0.48 -0.89
C LEU A 99 0.76 -0.22 0.46
N VAL A 100 0.40 -1.48 0.43
CA VAL A 100 0.17 -2.26 1.65
C VAL A 100 1.18 -3.41 1.71
N ALA A 101 1.98 -3.46 2.79
CA ALA A 101 2.77 -4.63 3.12
C ALA A 101 1.85 -5.71 3.72
N VAL A 102 1.91 -6.92 3.19
CA VAL A 102 1.00 -8.02 3.53
C VAL A 102 1.72 -9.29 3.97
N GLY A 103 3.04 -9.35 3.82
CA GLY A 103 3.85 -10.48 4.23
C GLY A 103 5.34 -10.19 4.13
N HIS A 104 6.14 -11.07 4.69
CA HIS A 104 7.60 -11.00 4.52
C HIS A 104 8.20 -12.41 4.43
N GLY A 105 9.44 -12.48 3.98
CA GLY A 105 10.15 -13.74 3.82
C GLY A 105 11.61 -13.53 3.45
N THR A 106 12.25 -14.58 2.99
CA THR A 106 13.64 -14.55 2.52
C THR A 106 13.77 -15.27 1.20
N ASN A 107 14.64 -14.78 0.33
CA ASN A 107 15.03 -15.48 -0.91
C ASN A 107 16.54 -15.31 -1.11
N SER A 108 17.26 -16.43 -1.20
CA SER A 108 18.72 -16.47 -1.40
C SER A 108 19.53 -15.59 -0.43
N GLY A 109 19.03 -15.42 0.80
CA GLY A 109 19.64 -14.59 1.83
C GLY A 109 19.13 -13.14 1.88
N ASP A 110 18.39 -12.69 0.89
CA ASP A 110 17.73 -11.37 0.90
C ASP A 110 16.46 -11.41 1.75
N ALA A 111 16.32 -10.47 2.65
CA ALA A 111 15.07 -10.24 3.36
C ALA A 111 14.09 -9.47 2.45
N LEU A 112 12.87 -9.95 2.37
CA LEU A 112 11.84 -9.49 1.44
C LEU A 112 10.57 -9.06 2.18
N VAL A 113 9.87 -8.07 1.62
CA VAL A 113 8.50 -7.69 2.02
C VAL A 113 7.58 -7.87 0.82
N LEU A 114 6.50 -8.64 0.99
CA LEU A 114 5.44 -8.75 -0.01
C LEU A 114 4.52 -7.56 0.12
N VAL A 115 4.31 -6.86 -0.98
CA VAL A 115 3.42 -5.71 -1.04
C VAL A 115 2.28 -5.91 -2.02
N ARG A 116 1.10 -5.36 -1.68
CA ARG A 116 -0.02 -5.20 -2.59
C ARG A 116 -0.07 -3.76 -3.08
N ASN A 117 -0.16 -3.61 -4.41
CA ASN A 117 -0.33 -2.34 -5.10
C ASN A 117 -1.80 -2.11 -5.50
N SER A 118 -2.14 -0.87 -5.85
CA SER A 118 -3.47 -0.46 -6.31
C SER A 118 -3.60 -0.34 -7.84
N TRP A 119 -2.61 -0.85 -8.61
CA TRP A 119 -2.58 -0.68 -10.08
C TRP A 119 -3.21 -1.86 -10.84
N GLY A 120 -4.00 -2.68 -10.16
CA GLY A 120 -4.68 -3.83 -10.75
C GLY A 120 -3.79 -5.06 -10.89
N ASP A 121 -4.39 -6.12 -11.40
CA ASP A 121 -3.79 -7.45 -11.52
C ASP A 121 -2.76 -7.57 -12.66
N SER A 122 -2.75 -6.64 -13.59
CA SER A 122 -1.73 -6.57 -14.65
C SER A 122 -0.35 -6.11 -14.16
N TRP A 123 -0.26 -5.51 -12.97
CA TRP A 123 1.01 -5.11 -12.39
C TRP A 123 1.66 -6.28 -11.64
N ALA A 124 2.92 -6.55 -11.92
CA ALA A 124 3.75 -7.59 -11.32
C ALA A 124 3.10 -8.98 -11.27
N ASP A 125 2.81 -9.53 -10.10
CA ASP A 125 2.16 -10.82 -9.90
C ASP A 125 0.75 -10.60 -9.34
N PHE A 126 -0.23 -10.42 -10.22
CA PHE A 126 -1.63 -10.13 -9.86
C PHE A 126 -1.78 -8.97 -8.85
N GLY A 127 -1.02 -7.89 -9.06
CA GLY A 127 -1.01 -6.72 -8.19
C GLY A 127 -0.08 -6.82 -6.98
N TYR A 128 0.74 -7.88 -6.88
CA TYR A 128 1.70 -8.10 -5.80
C TYR A 128 3.13 -8.12 -6.32
N ALA A 129 4.06 -7.66 -5.49
CA ALA A 129 5.50 -7.79 -5.74
C ALA A 129 6.26 -7.98 -4.43
N TRP A 130 7.43 -8.58 -4.53
CA TRP A 130 8.40 -8.63 -3.45
C TRP A 130 9.36 -7.45 -3.55
N LEU A 131 9.58 -6.76 -2.44
CA LEU A 131 10.58 -5.69 -2.34
C LEU A 131 11.70 -6.18 -1.42
N THR A 132 12.95 -6.07 -1.86
CA THR A 132 14.09 -6.35 -0.96
C THR A 132 14.14 -5.31 0.15
N LYS A 133 14.63 -5.71 1.32
CA LYS A 133 14.88 -4.80 2.44
C LYS A 133 15.69 -3.57 2.00
N ASP A 134 16.75 -3.80 1.19
CA ASP A 134 17.65 -2.74 0.74
C ASP A 134 16.96 -1.76 -0.23
N TYR A 135 15.95 -2.22 -0.99
CA TYR A 135 15.11 -1.33 -1.78
C TYR A 135 14.16 -0.54 -0.88
N LEU A 136 13.45 -1.21 0.01
CA LEU A 136 12.32 -0.64 0.75
C LEU A 136 12.77 0.27 1.91
N ALA A 137 13.71 -0.19 2.75
CA ALA A 137 14.07 0.49 4.00
C ALA A 137 14.42 1.98 3.83
N PRO A 138 15.30 2.41 2.89
CA PRO A 138 15.63 3.82 2.73
C PRO A 138 14.53 4.65 2.06
N ARG A 139 13.44 4.03 1.63
CA ARG A 139 12.36 4.65 0.86
C ARG A 139 11.07 4.80 1.63
N ILE A 140 10.97 4.24 2.82
CA ILE A 140 9.79 4.39 3.68
C ILE A 140 9.70 5.84 4.17
N LEU A 141 8.55 6.45 3.97
CA LEU A 141 8.22 7.80 4.42
C LEU A 141 7.27 7.76 5.61
N ARG A 142 6.33 6.82 5.61
CA ARG A 142 5.29 6.66 6.63
C ARG A 142 4.88 5.20 6.75
N ILE A 143 4.49 4.81 7.96
CA ILE A 143 3.91 3.50 8.27
C ILE A 143 2.66 3.75 9.09
N ALA A 144 1.55 3.09 8.73
CA ALA A 144 0.35 3.03 9.53
C ALA A 144 -0.10 1.57 9.65
N VAL A 145 -0.34 1.14 10.87
CA VAL A 145 -0.72 -0.24 11.19
C VAL A 145 -2.10 -0.24 11.83
N PRO A 146 -3.01 -1.16 11.46
CA PRO A 146 -4.29 -1.29 12.13
C PRO A 146 -4.11 -1.40 13.65
N SER A 147 -4.90 -0.65 14.41
CA SER A 147 -4.94 -0.82 15.87
C SER A 147 -5.60 -2.15 16.21
N THR A 148 -5.20 -2.76 17.32
CA THR A 148 -5.87 -3.95 17.88
C THR A 148 -7.20 -3.59 18.50
#